data_37d294f6e36cd3d6bedd4647bb3c5250
#
_entry.id   37d294f6e36cd3d6bedd4647bb3c5250
#
_cell.length_a   1.000
_cell.length_b   1.000
_cell.length_c   1.000
_cell.angle_alpha   90.00
_cell.angle_beta   90.00
_cell.angle_gamma   90.00
#
_symmetry.space_group_name_H-M   'P 1'
#
loop_
_entity.id
_entity.type
_entity.pdbx_description
1 polymer ?
#
loop_
_entity_poly.entity_id
_entity_poly.type
_entity_poly.pdbx_seq_one_letter_code
_entity_poly.pdbx_strand_id
1 'polypeptide(L)'
;RAWAFYRRYGRELERMSEHAVLNANYLRHRIMNPDSETVERMHAMPLDGAPAEVVKHEFTLSMSALKDAVGVTGRDVAKRLLDYGVMAPTLYFPMIVPECLMIEPTETESKEVMDRFAADLHSIMCEDPEIVTTAPHSTDVRRVDEVWAARNLVLRHPGFK
;
A
#
# COMPACT_ATOMS: atom_id res chain seq x y z
N ARG A 1 -25.99 3.11 12.32
CA ARG A 1 -24.71 2.42 12.31
C ARG A 1 -23.78 2.96 13.41
N ALA A 2 -23.49 4.28 13.44
CA ALA A 2 -22.60 4.88 14.45
C ALA A 2 -23.00 4.54 15.90
N TRP A 3 -24.29 4.62 16.24
CA TRP A 3 -24.78 4.28 17.57
C TRP A 3 -24.49 2.83 17.95
N ALA A 4 -24.68 1.87 17.03
CA ALA A 4 -24.37 0.47 17.28
C ALA A 4 -22.87 0.25 17.49
N PHE A 5 -22.02 0.95 16.74
CA PHE A 5 -20.59 0.94 16.89
C PHE A 5 -20.17 1.43 18.28
N TYR A 6 -20.62 2.61 18.69
CA TYR A 6 -20.32 3.13 20.03
C TYR A 6 -20.84 2.25 21.16
N ARG A 7 -22.02 1.65 20.99
CA ARG A 7 -22.56 0.71 21.98
C ARG A 7 -21.75 -0.57 22.09
N ARG A 8 -21.19 -1.04 20.97
CA ARG A 8 -20.35 -2.24 20.95
C ARG A 8 -19.01 -2.02 21.65
N TYR A 9 -18.32 -0.96 21.30
CA TYR A 9 -16.97 -0.71 21.77
C TYR A 9 -16.90 0.07 23.08
N GLY A 10 -17.83 0.99 23.32
CA GLY A 10 -17.92 1.70 24.59
C GLY A 10 -16.59 2.33 24.99
N ARG A 11 -16.06 1.89 26.13
CA ARG A 11 -14.76 2.39 26.66
C ARG A 11 -13.55 1.88 25.92
N GLU A 12 -13.70 0.92 25.03
CA GLU A 12 -12.58 0.35 24.25
C GLU A 12 -12.25 1.14 22.98
N LEU A 13 -12.98 2.21 22.68
CA LEU A 13 -12.72 3.10 21.55
C LEU A 13 -11.29 3.70 21.59
N GLU A 14 -10.80 4.01 22.77
CA GLU A 14 -9.42 4.50 22.95
C GLU A 14 -8.39 3.47 22.48
N ARG A 15 -8.57 2.20 22.87
CA ARG A 15 -7.70 1.10 22.46
C ARG A 15 -7.69 0.86 20.96
N MET A 16 -8.81 1.10 20.27
CA MET A 16 -8.82 1.00 18.80
C MET A 16 -7.85 2.00 18.16
N SER A 17 -7.86 3.24 18.64
CA SER A 17 -6.94 4.29 18.17
C SER A 17 -5.49 3.98 18.52
N GLU A 18 -5.25 3.47 19.72
CA GLU A 18 -3.91 3.03 20.17
C GLU A 18 -3.38 1.90 19.28
N HIS A 19 -4.22 0.90 18.97
CA HIS A 19 -3.84 -0.21 18.09
C HIS A 19 -3.58 0.25 16.66
N ALA A 20 -4.37 1.16 16.11
CA ALA A 20 -4.15 1.71 14.77
C ALA A 20 -2.78 2.44 14.70
N VAL A 21 -2.45 3.23 15.72
CA VAL A 21 -1.15 3.91 15.81
C VAL A 21 -0.01 2.90 15.98
N LEU A 22 -0.18 1.90 16.84
CA LEU A 22 0.82 0.84 17.04
C LEU A 22 1.07 0.08 15.73
N ASN A 23 0.01 -0.34 15.05
CA ASN A 23 0.09 -1.08 13.80
C ASN A 23 0.80 -0.27 12.69
N ALA A 24 0.49 1.01 12.55
CA ALA A 24 1.15 1.87 11.57
C ALA A 24 2.66 2.00 11.83
N ASN A 25 3.05 2.23 13.08
CA ASN A 25 4.45 2.34 13.45
C ASN A 25 5.20 1.00 13.33
N TYR A 26 4.53 -0.10 13.71
CA TYR A 26 5.08 -1.43 13.57
C TYR A 26 5.33 -1.77 12.09
N LEU A 27 4.32 -1.61 11.23
CA LEU A 27 4.43 -1.94 9.81
C LEU A 27 5.47 -1.06 9.12
N ARG A 28 5.48 0.26 9.39
CA ARG A 28 6.50 1.17 8.87
C ARG A 28 7.91 0.70 9.27
N HIS A 29 8.10 0.34 10.56
CA HIS A 29 9.38 -0.17 11.03
C HIS A 29 9.79 -1.45 10.28
N ARG A 30 8.86 -2.39 10.08
CA ARG A 30 9.13 -3.64 9.36
C ARG A 30 9.53 -3.39 7.90
N ILE A 31 8.87 -2.47 7.22
CA ILE A 31 9.20 -2.13 5.83
C ILE A 31 10.55 -1.42 5.72
N MET A 32 10.83 -0.49 6.62
CA MET A 32 12.06 0.33 6.57
C MET A 32 13.30 -0.38 7.13
N ASN A 33 13.16 -1.57 7.73
CA ASN A 33 14.26 -2.35 8.29
C ASN A 33 14.21 -3.81 7.83
N PRO A 34 14.41 -4.07 6.52
CA PRO A 34 14.59 -5.43 6.01
C PRO A 34 15.90 -6.04 6.55
N ASP A 35 16.03 -7.35 6.45
CA ASP A 35 17.30 -8.02 6.72
C ASP A 35 18.36 -7.69 5.65
N SER A 36 19.64 -7.96 5.96
CA SER A 36 20.76 -7.62 5.09
C SER A 36 20.72 -8.34 3.75
N GLU A 37 20.27 -9.60 3.71
CA GLU A 37 20.14 -10.37 2.47
C GLU A 37 19.08 -9.75 1.55
N THR A 38 17.97 -9.33 2.13
CA THR A 38 16.91 -8.62 1.39
C THR A 38 17.41 -7.29 0.83
N VAL A 39 18.13 -6.50 1.63
CA VAL A 39 18.72 -5.21 1.18
C VAL A 39 19.67 -5.39 0.00
N GLU A 40 20.52 -6.42 0.01
CA GLU A 40 21.46 -6.71 -1.08
C GLU A 40 20.76 -7.05 -2.40
N ARG A 41 19.54 -7.58 -2.33
CA ARG A 41 18.75 -8.00 -3.49
C ARG A 41 17.81 -6.93 -4.02
N MET A 42 17.49 -5.95 -3.21
CA MET A 42 16.56 -4.87 -3.59
C MET A 42 17.19 -3.94 -4.65
N HIS A 43 16.41 -3.57 -5.63
CA HIS A 43 16.81 -2.53 -6.60
C HIS A 43 16.94 -1.15 -5.95
N ALA A 44 16.06 -0.85 -5.01
CA ALA A 44 16.13 0.34 -4.16
C ALA A 44 15.21 0.21 -2.94
N MET A 45 15.60 0.85 -1.83
CA MET A 45 14.72 1.01 -0.67
C MET A 45 13.66 2.09 -0.96
N PRO A 46 12.42 1.92 -0.47
CA PRO A 46 11.45 2.99 -0.49
C PRO A 46 11.94 4.15 0.37
N LEU A 47 11.59 5.36 -0.03
CA LEU A 47 11.88 6.53 0.80
C LEU A 47 10.74 6.73 1.79
N ASP A 48 11.10 6.94 3.04
CA ASP A 48 10.13 7.30 4.07
C ASP A 48 9.59 8.72 3.82
N GLY A 49 8.30 8.83 3.57
CA GLY A 49 7.65 10.12 3.35
C GLY A 49 7.33 10.88 4.63
N ALA A 50 7.54 10.28 5.81
CA ALA A 50 7.25 10.89 7.10
C ALA A 50 8.56 11.31 7.79
N PRO A 51 8.78 12.61 8.03
CA PRO A 51 9.97 13.08 8.73
C PRO A 51 9.91 12.82 10.25
N ALA A 52 8.78 12.35 10.76
CA ALA A 52 8.56 12.13 12.18
C ALA A 52 9.08 10.77 12.64
N GLU A 53 9.64 10.71 13.87
CA GLU A 53 10.06 9.45 14.49
C GLU A 53 8.88 8.49 14.69
N VAL A 54 7.72 9.03 15.07
CA VAL A 54 6.46 8.28 15.27
C VAL A 54 5.38 8.85 14.37
N VAL A 55 4.70 7.97 13.64
CA VAL A 55 3.53 8.33 12.84
C VAL A 55 2.24 8.08 13.63
N LYS A 56 1.12 8.64 13.14
CA LYS A 56 -0.20 8.35 13.70
C LYS A 56 -0.70 7.00 13.15
N HIS A 57 -1.90 6.94 12.60
CA HIS A 57 -2.52 5.70 12.11
C HIS A 57 -2.16 5.37 10.65
N GLU A 58 -1.42 6.24 9.98
CA GLU A 58 -1.01 6.10 8.58
C GLU A 58 0.41 6.62 8.37
N PHE A 59 1.04 6.17 7.31
CA PHE A 59 2.33 6.68 6.86
C PHE A 59 2.44 6.61 5.33
N THR A 60 3.38 7.38 4.79
CA THR A 60 3.63 7.43 3.35
C THR A 60 4.99 6.85 3.01
N LEU A 61 5.05 6.12 1.90
CA LEU A 61 6.28 5.68 1.28
C LEU A 61 6.38 6.26 -0.12
N SER A 62 7.56 6.70 -0.52
CA SER A 62 7.85 7.10 -1.89
C SER A 62 8.61 6.01 -2.61
N MET A 63 8.11 5.62 -3.78
CA MET A 63 8.80 4.69 -4.68
C MET A 63 9.72 5.41 -5.68
N SER A 64 10.05 6.68 -5.45
CA SER A 64 10.90 7.45 -6.37
C SER A 64 12.27 6.83 -6.58
N ALA A 65 12.89 6.31 -5.52
CA ALA A 65 14.20 5.64 -5.64
C ALA A 65 14.13 4.40 -6.53
N LEU A 66 13.04 3.61 -6.43
CA LEU A 66 12.81 2.43 -7.26
C LEU A 66 12.57 2.83 -8.73
N LYS A 67 11.80 3.89 -8.94
CA LYS A 67 11.58 4.45 -10.28
C LYS A 67 12.86 4.94 -10.91
N ASP A 68 13.70 5.64 -10.16
CA ASP A 68 14.98 6.18 -10.65
C ASP A 68 15.99 5.06 -10.94
N ALA A 69 15.99 3.99 -10.13
CA ALA A 69 16.89 2.86 -10.29
C ALA A 69 16.52 1.95 -11.47
N VAL A 70 15.24 1.57 -11.60
CA VAL A 70 14.81 0.53 -12.54
C VAL A 70 13.50 0.85 -13.30
N GLY A 71 12.97 2.06 -13.20
CA GLY A 71 11.78 2.51 -13.91
C GLY A 71 10.45 2.02 -13.33
N VAL A 72 10.45 1.34 -12.19
CA VAL A 72 9.24 0.81 -11.54
C VAL A 72 8.59 1.91 -10.70
N THR A 73 7.35 2.27 -11.04
CA THR A 73 6.58 3.33 -10.38
C THR A 73 5.82 2.81 -9.15
N GLY A 74 5.36 3.72 -8.28
CA GLY A 74 4.47 3.37 -7.17
C GLY A 74 3.17 2.69 -7.65
N ARG A 75 2.66 3.07 -8.83
CA ARG A 75 1.52 2.40 -9.46
C ARG A 75 1.84 0.96 -9.85
N ASP A 76 3.03 0.69 -10.34
CA ASP A 76 3.44 -0.66 -10.73
C ASP A 76 3.53 -1.56 -9.51
N VAL A 77 4.14 -1.09 -8.44
CA VAL A 77 4.17 -1.78 -7.13
C VAL A 77 2.76 -2.09 -6.63
N ALA A 78 1.85 -1.10 -6.67
CA ALA A 78 0.47 -1.29 -6.25
C ALA A 78 -0.28 -2.34 -7.10
N LYS A 79 -0.04 -2.35 -8.42
CA LYS A 79 -0.61 -3.39 -9.31
C LYS A 79 -0.02 -4.77 -9.05
N ARG A 80 1.28 -4.83 -8.70
CA ARG A 80 1.91 -6.10 -8.37
C ARG A 80 1.42 -6.67 -7.03
N LEU A 81 1.11 -5.83 -6.04
CA LEU A 81 0.49 -6.26 -4.77
C LEU A 81 -0.82 -7.04 -4.98
N LEU A 82 -1.60 -6.73 -6.03
CA LEU A 82 -2.81 -7.50 -6.36
C LEU A 82 -2.49 -8.97 -6.67
N ASP A 83 -1.35 -9.26 -7.30
CA ASP A 83 -0.91 -10.64 -7.59
C ASP A 83 -0.52 -11.40 -6.32
N TYR A 84 -0.11 -10.68 -5.27
CA TYR A 84 0.12 -11.22 -3.94
C TYR A 84 -1.16 -11.39 -3.11
N GLY A 85 -2.32 -11.03 -3.69
CA GLY A 85 -3.62 -11.09 -3.02
C GLY A 85 -3.84 -9.98 -2.00
N VAL A 86 -3.08 -8.89 -2.12
CA VAL A 86 -3.14 -7.72 -1.25
C VAL A 86 -3.84 -6.57 -1.95
N MET A 87 -4.80 -5.93 -1.27
CA MET A 87 -5.38 -4.69 -1.74
C MET A 87 -4.32 -3.59 -1.76
N ALA A 88 -4.17 -2.93 -2.89
CA ALA A 88 -3.19 -1.87 -3.03
C ALA A 88 -3.50 -0.69 -2.08
N PRO A 89 -2.47 -0.09 -1.46
CA PRO A 89 -2.62 1.15 -0.70
C PRO A 89 -3.08 2.31 -1.57
N THR A 90 -3.51 3.41 -0.94
CA THR A 90 -3.85 4.64 -1.66
C THR A 90 -2.63 5.17 -2.42
N LEU A 91 -2.85 5.50 -3.71
CA LEU A 91 -1.83 6.01 -4.62
C LEU A 91 -1.94 7.53 -4.79
N TYR A 92 -0.80 8.17 -5.09
CA TYR A 92 -0.72 9.59 -5.48
C TYR A 92 -1.17 10.58 -4.40
N PHE A 93 -1.37 10.16 -3.20
CA PHE A 93 -1.75 11.03 -2.10
C PHE A 93 -0.88 10.80 -0.86
N PRO A 94 -0.38 11.85 -0.21
CA PRO A 94 -0.47 13.26 -0.61
C PRO A 94 0.40 13.58 -1.85
N MET A 95 -0.08 14.46 -2.73
CA MET A 95 0.57 14.78 -4.01
C MET A 95 1.97 15.41 -3.88
N ILE A 96 2.33 15.86 -2.70
CA ILE A 96 3.67 16.40 -2.40
C ILE A 96 4.73 15.31 -2.24
N VAL A 97 4.31 14.04 -2.08
CA VAL A 97 5.20 12.88 -2.03
C VAL A 97 5.16 12.21 -3.40
N PRO A 98 6.24 12.26 -4.19
CA PRO A 98 6.25 11.66 -5.52
C PRO A 98 6.20 10.12 -5.40
N GLU A 99 5.54 9.46 -6.36
CA GLU A 99 5.35 8.00 -6.39
C GLU A 99 4.81 7.43 -5.06
N CYS A 100 3.89 8.17 -4.43
CA CYS A 100 3.41 7.91 -3.08
C CYS A 100 2.53 6.65 -2.99
N LEU A 101 2.81 5.84 -1.99
CA LEU A 101 1.92 4.86 -1.39
C LEU A 101 1.57 5.34 0.03
N MET A 102 0.30 5.58 0.31
CA MET A 102 -0.17 5.89 1.65
C MET A 102 -0.75 4.63 2.29
N ILE A 103 -0.12 4.17 3.36
CA ILE A 103 -0.40 2.90 4.01
C ILE A 103 -1.07 3.16 5.36
N GLU A 104 -2.23 2.57 5.54
CA GLU A 104 -3.07 2.67 6.75
C GLU A 104 -3.46 1.26 7.21
N PRO A 105 -2.64 0.58 8.02
CA PRO A 105 -3.04 -0.65 8.67
C PRO A 105 -4.04 -0.33 9.77
N THR A 106 -5.23 -0.91 9.69
CA THR A 106 -6.27 -0.68 10.70
C THR A 106 -5.97 -1.42 12.00
N GLU A 107 -6.71 -1.11 13.06
CA GLU A 107 -6.62 -1.79 14.35
C GLU A 107 -6.97 -3.29 14.27
N THR A 108 -7.63 -3.71 13.20
CA THR A 108 -8.04 -5.11 12.98
C THR A 108 -6.97 -5.97 12.33
N GLU A 109 -5.90 -5.37 11.82
CA GLU A 109 -4.82 -6.12 11.19
C GLU A 109 -3.97 -6.86 12.23
N SER A 110 -3.73 -8.15 11.99
CA SER A 110 -2.87 -8.94 12.85
C SER A 110 -1.38 -8.71 12.53
N LYS A 111 -0.55 -9.03 13.49
CA LYS A 111 0.91 -8.94 13.32
C LYS A 111 1.38 -9.78 12.11
N GLU A 112 0.84 -11.00 11.95
CA GLU A 112 1.19 -11.91 10.86
C GLU A 112 0.83 -11.33 9.49
N VAL A 113 -0.31 -10.66 9.37
CA VAL A 113 -0.75 -9.98 8.13
C VAL A 113 0.21 -8.83 7.81
N MET A 114 0.59 -8.04 8.80
CA MET A 114 1.53 -6.93 8.61
C MET A 114 2.94 -7.42 8.26
N ASP A 115 3.44 -8.48 8.90
CA ASP A 115 4.73 -9.10 8.59
C ASP A 115 4.74 -9.64 7.15
N ARG A 116 3.64 -10.28 6.74
CA ARG A 116 3.48 -10.76 5.36
C ARG A 116 3.47 -9.61 4.36
N PHE A 117 2.70 -8.55 4.63
CA PHE A 117 2.66 -7.37 3.76
C PHE A 117 4.07 -6.76 3.56
N ALA A 118 4.84 -6.61 4.64
CA ALA A 118 6.21 -6.11 4.55
C ALA A 118 7.10 -7.03 3.70
N ALA A 119 6.99 -8.34 3.89
CA ALA A 119 7.74 -9.33 3.10
C ALA A 119 7.33 -9.33 1.62
N ASP A 120 6.03 -9.23 1.32
CA ASP A 120 5.51 -9.14 -0.05
C ASP A 120 6.04 -7.87 -0.75
N LEU A 121 6.03 -6.73 -0.05
CA LEU A 121 6.57 -5.47 -0.58
C LEU A 121 8.08 -5.56 -0.85
N HIS A 122 8.83 -6.14 0.07
CA HIS A 122 10.27 -6.39 -0.11
C HIS A 122 10.53 -7.32 -1.32
N SER A 123 9.73 -8.37 -1.47
CA SER A 123 9.84 -9.30 -2.60
C SER A 123 9.64 -8.58 -3.93
N ILE A 124 8.62 -7.73 -4.03
CA ILE A 124 8.35 -6.93 -5.23
C ILE A 124 9.53 -6.02 -5.59
N MET A 125 10.21 -5.45 -4.60
CA MET A 125 11.39 -4.61 -4.82
C MET A 125 12.63 -5.38 -5.27
N CYS A 126 12.62 -6.72 -5.14
CA CYS A 126 13.68 -7.61 -5.60
C CYS A 126 13.35 -8.29 -6.94
N GLU A 127 12.11 -8.18 -7.44
CA GLU A 127 11.67 -8.84 -8.68
C GLU A 127 12.26 -8.19 -9.92
N ASP A 128 12.25 -8.94 -11.03
CA ASP A 128 12.56 -8.39 -12.35
C ASP A 128 11.59 -7.20 -12.64
N PRO A 129 12.12 -6.02 -12.98
CA PRO A 129 11.30 -4.85 -13.29
C PRO A 129 10.23 -5.10 -14.37
N GLU A 130 10.48 -5.99 -15.32
CA GLU A 130 9.50 -6.33 -16.37
C GLU A 130 8.28 -7.02 -15.77
N ILE A 131 8.45 -7.89 -14.78
CA ILE A 131 7.35 -8.54 -14.07
C ILE A 131 6.50 -7.51 -13.35
N VAL A 132 7.13 -6.57 -12.64
CA VAL A 132 6.42 -5.56 -11.86
C VAL A 132 5.68 -4.55 -12.76
N THR A 133 6.33 -4.08 -13.82
CA THR A 133 5.76 -3.08 -14.74
C THR A 133 4.60 -3.62 -15.58
N THR A 134 4.53 -4.93 -15.81
CA THR A 134 3.44 -5.58 -16.55
C THR A 134 2.31 -6.13 -15.67
N ALA A 135 2.46 -6.08 -14.34
CA ALA A 135 1.44 -6.49 -13.38
C ALA A 135 0.13 -5.67 -13.49
N PRO A 136 -1.03 -6.21 -13.04
CA PRO A 136 -1.23 -7.51 -12.44
C PRO A 136 -1.31 -8.66 -13.46
N HIS A 137 -0.97 -9.88 -13.02
CA HIS A 137 -0.98 -11.09 -13.86
C HIS A 137 -2.09 -12.06 -13.48
N SER A 138 -2.51 -12.06 -12.21
CA SER A 138 -3.47 -13.01 -11.65
C SER A 138 -4.93 -12.55 -11.70
N THR A 139 -5.19 -11.30 -12.10
CA THR A 139 -6.54 -10.74 -12.18
C THR A 139 -7.12 -10.90 -13.59
N ASP A 140 -8.45 -11.07 -13.68
CA ASP A 140 -9.18 -11.18 -14.97
C ASP A 140 -9.00 -9.94 -15.85
N VAL A 141 -8.95 -8.76 -15.21
CA VAL A 141 -8.71 -7.49 -15.87
C VAL A 141 -7.34 -6.98 -15.43
N ARG A 142 -6.47 -6.73 -16.38
CA ARG A 142 -5.13 -6.21 -16.13
C ARG A 142 -5.16 -4.70 -15.91
N ARG A 143 -4.40 -3.93 -16.68
CA ARG A 143 -4.37 -2.47 -16.59
C ARG A 143 -5.50 -1.87 -17.38
N VAL A 144 -6.29 -1.03 -16.73
CA VAL A 144 -7.36 -0.26 -17.38
C VAL A 144 -6.83 1.12 -17.78
N ASP A 145 -7.42 1.69 -18.83
CA ASP A 145 -7.20 3.10 -19.18
C ASP A 145 -8.02 3.98 -18.26
N GLU A 146 -7.41 4.35 -17.13
CA GLU A 146 -8.04 5.15 -16.08
C GLU A 146 -8.38 6.57 -16.58
N VAL A 147 -7.56 7.12 -17.49
CA VAL A 147 -7.78 8.47 -18.06
C VAL A 147 -8.98 8.46 -18.98
N TRP A 148 -9.07 7.45 -19.84
CA TRP A 148 -10.23 7.27 -20.71
C TRP A 148 -11.50 7.05 -19.90
N ALA A 149 -11.45 6.16 -18.90
CA ALA A 149 -12.59 5.85 -18.03
C ALA A 149 -13.09 7.09 -17.27
N ALA A 150 -12.19 7.93 -16.75
CA ALA A 150 -12.56 9.16 -16.07
C ALA A 150 -13.20 10.20 -17.00
N ARG A 151 -12.76 10.25 -18.27
CA ARG A 151 -13.31 11.18 -19.29
C ARG A 151 -14.59 10.68 -19.95
N ASN A 152 -14.82 9.37 -19.95
CA ASN A 152 -15.95 8.73 -20.62
C ASN A 152 -16.75 7.89 -19.63
N LEU A 153 -17.41 8.56 -18.68
CA LEU A 153 -18.16 7.91 -17.62
C LEU A 153 -19.34 7.10 -18.17
N VAL A 154 -19.30 5.79 -17.93
CA VAL A 154 -20.42 4.88 -18.19
C VAL A 154 -20.99 4.44 -16.84
N LEU A 155 -22.05 5.13 -16.38
CA LEU A 155 -22.62 4.94 -15.05
C LEU A 155 -23.70 3.85 -14.99
N ARG A 156 -24.06 3.25 -16.12
CA ARG A 156 -25.09 2.20 -16.21
C ARG A 156 -24.61 1.06 -17.06
N HIS A 157 -24.90 -0.16 -16.61
CA HIS A 157 -24.71 -1.33 -17.47
C HIS A 157 -25.63 -1.23 -18.68
N PRO A 158 -25.15 -1.51 -19.93
CA PRO A 158 -25.94 -1.37 -21.17
C PRO A 158 -27.26 -2.18 -21.18
N GLY A 159 -27.34 -3.25 -20.39
CA GLY A 159 -28.52 -4.10 -20.25
C GLY A 159 -29.57 -3.64 -19.24
N PHE A 160 -29.31 -2.55 -18.49
CA PHE A 160 -30.31 -1.96 -17.58
C PHE A 160 -31.03 -0.81 -18.31
N LYS A 161 -32.29 -1.07 -18.71
CA LYS A 161 -33.21 -0.02 -19.18
C LYS A 161 -33.86 0.68 -18.01
#